data_06b79624ee389a4ce087370468891e32
#
_entry.id   06b79624ee389a4ce087370468891e32
#
_cell.length_a   1.000
_cell.length_b   1.000
_cell.length_c   1.000
_cell.angle_alpha   90.00
_cell.angle_beta   90.00
_cell.angle_gamma   90.00
#
_symmetry.space_group_name_H-M   'P 1'
#
loop_
_entity.id
_entity.type
_entity.pdbx_description
1 polymer ?
#
loop_
_entity_poly.entity_id
_entity_poly.type
_entity_poly.pdbx_seq_one_letter_code
_entity_poly.pdbx_strand_id
1 'polypeptide(L)'
;MTTQPSKTLETFPNPQPGRDYHIHMEIPEFTCLCPKTGQPDFATLILDYIPGQTCVELKSLKLYIWSFRNEGHFHEDVTNRILDDLATALQPRFMRLTAKFYVRGGIFTDVVAEHRQPGWTPPPPVELARFDAQSNTRG
;
A
#
# COMPACT_ATOMS: atom_id res chain seq x y z
N MET A 1 -3.95 -27.85 -4.67
CA MET A 1 -3.43 -27.22 -3.45
C MET A 1 -3.91 -25.78 -3.38
N THR A 2 -4.47 -25.40 -2.25
CA THR A 2 -5.04 -24.07 -2.08
C THR A 2 -3.94 -23.09 -1.70
N THR A 3 -3.92 -21.94 -2.36
CA THR A 3 -3.01 -20.86 -1.98
C THR A 3 -3.44 -20.28 -0.63
N GLN A 4 -2.47 -19.95 0.21
CA GLN A 4 -2.71 -19.41 1.55
C GLN A 4 -2.22 -17.97 1.63
N PRO A 5 -2.87 -17.12 2.46
CA PRO A 5 -2.34 -15.79 2.73
C PRO A 5 -0.98 -15.89 3.43
N SER A 6 -0.14 -14.88 3.24
CA SER A 6 1.21 -14.88 3.79
C SER A 6 1.70 -13.46 4.00
N LYS A 7 2.35 -13.20 5.14
CA LYS A 7 2.98 -11.91 5.42
C LYS A 7 4.36 -11.76 4.74
N THR A 8 4.82 -12.78 4.01
CA THR A 8 6.10 -12.72 3.32
C THR A 8 5.99 -11.93 2.04
N LEU A 9 6.73 -10.83 1.95
CA LEU A 9 6.81 -10.00 0.76
C LEU A 9 8.05 -10.39 -0.04
N GLU A 10 7.86 -10.75 -1.30
CA GLU A 10 8.95 -11.07 -2.22
C GLU A 10 9.25 -9.87 -3.09
N THR A 11 10.50 -9.77 -3.53
CA THR A 11 10.97 -8.67 -4.35
C THR A 11 11.70 -9.21 -5.57
N PHE A 12 11.85 -8.36 -6.58
CA PHE A 12 12.71 -8.65 -7.72
C PHE A 12 13.59 -7.44 -8.01
N PRO A 13 14.73 -7.62 -8.67
CA PRO A 13 15.64 -6.50 -8.94
C PRO A 13 14.95 -5.43 -9.79
N ASN A 14 15.12 -4.16 -9.38
CA ASN A 14 14.65 -3.04 -10.17
C ASN A 14 15.38 -3.04 -11.52
N PRO A 15 14.68 -3.09 -12.66
CA PRO A 15 15.32 -3.13 -13.97
C PRO A 15 16.00 -1.83 -14.37
N GLN A 16 15.70 -0.71 -13.71
CA GLN A 16 16.30 0.60 -14.02
C GLN A 16 16.63 1.36 -12.73
N PRO A 17 17.61 0.87 -11.95
CA PRO A 17 17.89 1.50 -10.65
C PRO A 17 18.53 2.89 -10.76
N GLY A 18 19.01 3.27 -11.93
CA GLY A 18 19.59 4.60 -12.16
C GLY A 18 18.56 5.67 -12.50
N ARG A 19 17.30 5.33 -12.52
CA ARG A 19 16.21 6.23 -12.90
C ARG A 19 15.16 6.26 -11.81
N ASP A 20 14.64 7.46 -11.52
CA ASP A 20 13.44 7.58 -10.71
C ASP A 20 12.23 7.42 -11.61
N TYR A 21 11.39 6.45 -11.31
CA TYR A 21 10.10 6.32 -11.98
C TYR A 21 9.05 5.92 -10.96
N HIS A 22 7.81 6.21 -11.28
CA HIS A 22 6.70 6.09 -10.34
C HIS A 22 5.89 4.83 -10.64
N ILE A 23 5.74 3.99 -9.63
CA ILE A 23 4.86 2.82 -9.68
C ILE A 23 3.61 3.16 -8.89
N HIS A 24 2.46 2.99 -9.53
CA HIS A 24 1.16 3.25 -8.94
C HIS A 24 0.32 1.98 -8.98
N MET A 25 -0.23 1.59 -7.82
CA MET A 25 -1.10 0.42 -7.72
C MET A 25 -2.36 0.80 -6.96
N GLU A 26 -3.49 0.25 -7.39
CA GLU A 26 -4.75 0.37 -6.68
C GLU A 26 -5.21 -1.01 -6.25
N ILE A 27 -5.56 -1.12 -4.99
CA ILE A 27 -5.95 -2.39 -4.37
C ILE A 27 -7.34 -2.19 -3.77
N PRO A 28 -8.42 -2.44 -4.56
CA PRO A 28 -9.76 -2.09 -4.12
C PRO A 28 -10.40 -3.07 -3.15
N GLU A 29 -9.78 -4.23 -2.92
CA GLU A 29 -10.41 -5.30 -2.15
C GLU A 29 -9.73 -5.55 -0.81
N PHE A 30 -9.15 -4.52 -0.19
CA PHE A 30 -8.57 -4.68 1.13
C PHE A 30 -9.68 -4.80 2.18
N THR A 31 -9.51 -5.74 3.11
CA THR A 31 -10.41 -5.88 4.24
C THR A 31 -9.63 -6.32 5.48
N CYS A 32 -10.06 -5.81 6.62
CA CYS A 32 -9.63 -6.24 7.94
C CYS A 32 -10.84 -6.15 8.88
N LEU A 33 -10.65 -6.43 10.15
CA LEU A 33 -11.75 -6.40 11.12
C LEU A 33 -11.65 -5.17 12.02
N CYS A 34 -12.78 -4.60 12.35
CA CYS A 34 -12.85 -3.57 13.38
C CYS A 34 -12.50 -4.19 14.74
N PRO A 35 -11.52 -3.66 15.49
CA PRO A 35 -11.13 -4.26 16.76
C PRO A 35 -12.18 -4.09 17.85
N LYS A 36 -13.15 -3.19 17.66
CA LYS A 36 -14.23 -2.98 18.63
C LYS A 36 -15.41 -3.91 18.40
N THR A 37 -15.82 -4.11 17.14
CA THR A 37 -17.04 -4.83 16.82
C THR A 37 -16.80 -6.19 16.18
N GLY A 38 -15.60 -6.44 15.64
CA GLY A 38 -15.31 -7.63 14.87
C GLY A 38 -15.92 -7.62 13.48
N GLN A 39 -16.60 -6.54 13.08
CA GLN A 39 -17.17 -6.43 11.75
C GLN A 39 -16.09 -6.12 10.72
N PRO A 40 -16.26 -6.56 9.47
CA PRO A 40 -15.28 -6.28 8.43
C PRO A 40 -15.28 -4.81 8.02
N ASP A 41 -14.09 -4.24 7.94
CA ASP A 41 -13.83 -2.95 7.32
C ASP A 41 -13.26 -3.18 5.94
N PHE A 42 -13.60 -2.30 5.00
CA PHE A 42 -13.15 -2.39 3.62
C PHE A 42 -12.46 -1.09 3.22
N ALA A 43 -11.46 -1.22 2.38
CA ALA A 43 -10.75 -0.05 1.86
C ALA A 43 -10.21 -0.29 0.48
N THR A 44 -10.04 0.80 -0.26
CA THR A 44 -9.16 0.81 -1.43
C THR A 44 -7.81 1.34 -0.98
N LEU A 45 -6.77 0.55 -1.18
CA LEU A 45 -5.40 0.99 -0.93
C LEU A 45 -4.82 1.52 -2.22
N ILE A 46 -4.15 2.65 -2.15
CA ILE A 46 -3.41 3.22 -3.26
C ILE A 46 -1.95 3.27 -2.84
N LEU A 47 -1.12 2.52 -3.55
CA LEU A 47 0.31 2.47 -3.29
C LEU A 47 1.04 3.19 -4.40
N ASP A 48 1.80 4.21 -4.01
CA ASP A 48 2.66 4.96 -4.92
C ASP A 48 4.07 4.86 -4.41
N TYR A 49 5.03 4.43 -5.27
CA TYR A 49 6.41 4.44 -4.82
C TYR A 49 7.39 4.62 -5.96
N ILE A 50 8.58 5.09 -5.59
CA ILE A 50 9.73 5.19 -6.48
C ILE A 50 10.71 4.15 -5.98
N PRO A 51 10.97 3.07 -6.75
CA PRO A 51 11.79 1.97 -6.27
C PRO A 51 13.26 2.37 -6.15
N GLY A 52 13.93 1.76 -5.17
CA GLY A 52 15.38 1.77 -5.05
C GLY A 52 15.98 0.63 -5.85
N GLN A 53 16.54 -0.35 -5.15
CA GLN A 53 17.17 -1.50 -5.80
C GLN A 53 16.22 -2.62 -6.16
N THR A 54 15.02 -2.64 -5.55
CA THR A 54 14.06 -3.74 -5.74
C THR A 54 12.64 -3.22 -5.94
N CYS A 55 11.84 -4.04 -6.61
CA CYS A 55 10.40 -3.83 -6.76
C CYS A 55 9.64 -4.95 -6.07
N VAL A 56 8.40 -4.69 -5.67
CA VAL A 56 7.55 -5.70 -5.03
C VAL A 56 7.02 -6.68 -6.08
N GLU A 57 7.06 -7.96 -5.73
CA GLU A 57 6.49 -9.01 -6.56
C GLU A 57 4.97 -9.09 -6.28
N LEU A 58 4.15 -9.07 -7.33
CA LEU A 58 2.71 -8.87 -7.20
C LEU A 58 1.97 -10.02 -6.54
N LYS A 59 2.37 -11.27 -6.81
CA LYS A 59 1.71 -12.41 -6.19
C LYS A 59 1.89 -12.38 -4.67
N SER A 60 3.11 -12.10 -4.21
CA SER A 60 3.38 -11.99 -2.78
C SER A 60 2.64 -10.82 -2.16
N LEU A 61 2.53 -9.71 -2.88
CA LEU A 61 1.77 -8.56 -2.40
C LEU A 61 0.29 -8.92 -2.23
N LYS A 62 -0.28 -9.63 -3.20
CA LYS A 62 -1.67 -10.09 -3.11
C LYS A 62 -1.89 -10.95 -1.87
N LEU A 63 -1.00 -11.91 -1.61
CA LEU A 63 -1.11 -12.79 -0.45
C LEU A 63 -0.90 -12.04 0.86
N TYR A 64 -0.03 -11.04 0.84
CA TYR A 64 0.21 -10.18 1.99
C TYR A 64 -1.04 -9.37 2.35
N ILE A 65 -1.65 -8.72 1.37
CA ILE A 65 -2.88 -7.94 1.56
C ILE A 65 -4.00 -8.85 2.09
N TRP A 66 -4.14 -10.04 1.51
CA TRP A 66 -5.14 -11.00 1.94
C TRP A 66 -4.95 -11.42 3.40
N SER A 67 -3.71 -11.44 3.89
CA SER A 67 -3.40 -11.91 5.25
C SER A 67 -4.06 -11.08 6.35
N PHE A 68 -4.55 -9.87 6.05
CA PHE A 68 -5.15 -9.00 7.05
C PHE A 68 -6.65 -9.25 7.27
N ARG A 69 -7.29 -10.06 6.45
CA ARG A 69 -8.76 -10.15 6.42
C ARG A 69 -9.38 -10.55 7.76
N ASN A 70 -8.69 -11.33 8.56
CA ASN A 70 -9.20 -11.81 9.86
C ASN A 70 -8.49 -11.15 11.03
N GLU A 71 -7.73 -10.09 10.81
CA GLU A 71 -7.01 -9.37 11.86
C GLU A 71 -7.75 -8.08 12.21
N GLY A 72 -7.80 -7.81 13.52
CA GLY A 72 -8.42 -6.58 14.02
C GLY A 72 -7.42 -5.44 14.06
N HIS A 73 -7.72 -4.36 13.34
CA HIS A 73 -6.87 -3.16 13.30
C HIS A 73 -7.71 -1.92 13.17
N PHE A 74 -7.34 -0.86 13.87
CA PHE A 74 -7.85 0.47 13.55
C PHE A 74 -7.25 0.93 12.22
N HIS A 75 -7.97 1.84 11.55
CA HIS A 75 -7.59 2.32 10.22
C HIS A 75 -6.16 2.89 10.20
N GLU A 76 -5.83 3.68 11.21
CA GLU A 76 -4.52 4.33 11.33
C GLU A 76 -3.42 3.32 11.58
N ASP A 77 -3.70 2.29 12.37
CA ASP A 77 -2.72 1.25 12.69
C ASP A 77 -2.38 0.42 11.46
N VAL A 78 -3.40 -0.12 10.79
CA VAL A 78 -3.14 -1.03 9.66
C VAL A 78 -2.47 -0.31 8.50
N THR A 79 -2.83 0.95 8.24
CA THR A 79 -2.20 1.72 7.17
C THR A 79 -0.72 1.91 7.43
N ASN A 80 -0.36 2.30 8.65
CA ASN A 80 1.05 2.48 9.02
C ASN A 80 1.81 1.16 9.02
N ARG A 81 1.20 0.08 9.47
CA ARG A 81 1.83 -1.24 9.47
C ARG A 81 2.16 -1.71 8.06
N ILE A 82 1.22 -1.55 7.13
CA ILE A 82 1.44 -1.94 5.74
C ILE A 82 2.55 -1.09 5.12
N LEU A 83 2.55 0.21 5.37
CA LEU A 83 3.62 1.07 4.88
C LEU A 83 4.98 0.61 5.41
N ASP A 84 5.07 0.34 6.71
CA ASP A 84 6.34 -0.07 7.33
C ASP A 84 6.83 -1.40 6.77
N ASP A 85 5.93 -2.38 6.60
CA ASP A 85 6.30 -3.68 6.06
C ASP A 85 6.82 -3.55 4.63
N LEU A 86 6.13 -2.77 3.80
CA LEU A 86 6.54 -2.55 2.41
C LEU A 86 7.85 -1.76 2.33
N ALA A 87 7.99 -0.72 3.13
CA ALA A 87 9.22 0.08 3.13
C ALA A 87 10.42 -0.74 3.59
N THR A 88 10.23 -1.60 4.58
CA THR A 88 11.29 -2.50 5.06
C THR A 88 11.70 -3.50 3.99
N ALA A 89 10.73 -4.10 3.31
CA ALA A 89 11.00 -5.12 2.29
C ALA A 89 11.65 -4.52 1.04
N LEU A 90 11.21 -3.33 0.62
CA LEU A 90 11.59 -2.76 -0.67
C LEU A 90 12.72 -1.74 -0.60
N GLN A 91 12.90 -1.09 0.54
CA GLN A 91 13.85 0.03 0.69
C GLN A 91 13.67 1.06 -0.43
N PRO A 92 12.46 1.61 -0.61
CA PRO A 92 12.17 2.52 -1.71
C PRO A 92 12.80 3.89 -1.46
N ARG A 93 12.99 4.65 -2.54
CA ARG A 93 13.41 6.04 -2.43
C ARG A 93 12.30 6.90 -1.84
N PHE A 94 11.07 6.61 -2.25
CA PHE A 94 9.86 7.24 -1.74
C PHE A 94 8.73 6.23 -1.79
N MET A 95 7.83 6.30 -0.81
CA MET A 95 6.62 5.48 -0.81
C MET A 95 5.50 6.25 -0.12
N ARG A 96 4.32 6.22 -0.73
CA ARG A 96 3.09 6.75 -0.14
C ARG A 96 2.03 5.66 -0.18
N LEU A 97 1.41 5.42 0.95
CA LEU A 97 0.25 4.55 1.02
C LEU A 97 -0.97 5.37 1.43
N THR A 98 -2.00 5.33 0.61
CA THR A 98 -3.28 5.97 0.89
C THR A 98 -4.30 4.86 1.09
N ALA A 99 -4.94 4.83 2.25
CA ALA A 99 -6.00 3.88 2.53
C ALA A 99 -7.33 4.66 2.56
N LYS A 100 -8.19 4.39 1.58
CA LYS A 100 -9.50 5.02 1.48
C LYS A 100 -10.54 4.04 1.99
N PHE A 101 -10.92 4.19 3.26
CA PHE A 101 -11.87 3.28 3.89
C PHE A 101 -13.28 3.62 3.46
N TYR A 102 -14.10 2.58 3.29
CA TYR A 102 -15.50 2.73 2.96
C TYR A 102 -16.23 3.39 4.13
N VAL A 103 -17.32 4.08 3.82
CA VAL A 103 -18.09 4.81 4.82
C VAL A 103 -18.57 3.86 5.91
N ARG A 104 -18.45 4.33 7.16
CA ARG A 104 -18.95 3.62 8.33
C ARG A 104 -19.56 4.65 9.26
N GLY A 105 -20.83 4.43 9.62
CA GLY A 105 -21.54 5.39 10.45
C GLY A 105 -21.61 6.79 9.86
N GLY A 106 -21.64 6.90 8.53
CA GLY A 106 -21.64 8.18 7.84
C GLY A 106 -20.28 8.87 7.73
N ILE A 107 -19.19 8.19 8.15
CA ILE A 107 -17.85 8.79 8.16
C ILE A 107 -16.97 8.10 7.12
N PHE A 108 -16.40 8.89 6.20
CA PHE A 108 -15.35 8.45 5.31
C PHE A 108 -13.99 8.78 5.94
N THR A 109 -13.07 7.83 5.96
CA THR A 109 -11.74 8.05 6.53
C THR A 109 -10.70 7.70 5.50
N ASP A 110 -9.82 8.65 5.20
CA ASP A 110 -8.63 8.40 4.40
C ASP A 110 -7.42 8.54 5.30
N VAL A 111 -6.52 7.56 5.26
CA VAL A 111 -5.25 7.61 6.00
C VAL A 111 -4.13 7.61 4.98
N VAL A 112 -3.26 8.62 5.04
CA VAL A 112 -2.13 8.75 4.12
C VAL A 112 -0.85 8.74 4.92
N ALA A 113 0.05 7.81 4.61
CA ALA A 113 1.34 7.70 5.27
C ALA A 113 2.45 7.64 4.23
N GLU A 114 3.59 8.26 4.55
CA GLU A 114 4.71 8.37 3.61
C GLU A 114 6.01 7.91 4.25
N HIS A 115 6.88 7.36 3.41
CA HIS A 115 8.25 7.00 3.77
C HIS A 115 9.20 7.60 2.75
N ARG A 116 10.29 8.20 3.23
CA ARG A 116 11.36 8.76 2.39
C ARG A 116 12.68 8.14 2.79
N GLN A 117 13.44 7.70 1.79
CA GLN A 117 14.82 7.29 2.03
C GLN A 117 15.61 8.52 2.49
N PRO A 118 16.42 8.39 3.56
CA PRO A 118 17.24 9.51 4.02
C PRO A 118 18.13 10.04 2.89
N GLY A 119 18.14 11.36 2.73
CA GLY A 119 18.96 12.01 1.72
C GLY A 119 18.41 12.01 0.31
N TRP A 120 17.30 11.31 0.05
CA TRP A 120 16.68 11.36 -1.26
C TRP A 120 15.90 12.66 -1.43
N THR A 121 16.22 13.41 -2.47
CA THR A 121 15.50 14.62 -2.83
C THR A 121 15.20 14.51 -4.33
N PRO A 122 13.94 14.59 -4.75
CA PRO A 122 13.64 14.53 -6.17
C PRO A 122 14.27 15.70 -6.89
N PRO A 123 14.96 15.46 -8.04
CA PRO A 123 15.43 16.56 -8.86
C PRO A 123 14.22 17.33 -9.40
N PRO A 124 14.40 18.63 -9.61
CA PRO A 124 13.31 19.60 -9.66
C PRO A 124 12.29 19.32 -10.72
N PRO A 125 11.05 19.53 -10.34
CA PRO A 125 10.44 18.87 -9.19
C PRO A 125 9.81 17.58 -9.66
N VAL A 126 9.92 16.53 -8.90
CA VAL A 126 9.12 15.33 -9.19
C VAL A 126 7.78 15.54 -8.51
N GLU A 127 6.76 15.79 -9.28
CA GLU A 127 5.40 15.70 -8.77
C GLU A 127 4.91 14.29 -9.02
N LEU A 128 4.48 13.64 -7.95
CA LEU A 128 3.86 12.33 -8.11
C LEU A 128 2.49 12.54 -8.74
N ALA A 129 2.17 11.69 -9.71
CA ALA A 129 0.86 11.72 -10.33
C ALA A 129 -0.20 11.54 -9.26
N ARG A 130 -1.32 12.26 -9.42
CA ARG A 130 -2.47 12.12 -8.54
C ARG A 130 -3.49 11.23 -9.21
N PHE A 131 -3.94 10.24 -8.45
CA PHE A 131 -4.97 9.32 -8.89
C PHE A 131 -6.08 9.33 -7.87
N ASP A 132 -7.30 9.49 -8.33
CA ASP A 132 -8.48 9.43 -7.47
C ASP A 132 -9.09 8.03 -7.61
N ALA A 133 -9.01 7.25 -6.54
CA ALA A 133 -9.56 5.90 -6.55
C ALA A 133 -11.06 5.86 -6.81
N GLN A 134 -11.79 6.92 -6.42
CA GLN A 134 -13.25 6.98 -6.64
C GLN A 134 -13.61 7.29 -8.08
N SER A 135 -12.73 7.95 -8.82
CA SER A 135 -12.95 8.22 -10.23
C SER A 135 -12.40 7.12 -11.12
N ASN A 136 -11.70 6.16 -10.56
CA ASN A 136 -11.10 5.07 -11.31
C ASN A 136 -12.14 3.98 -11.53
N THR A 137 -12.43 3.71 -12.81
CA THR A 137 -13.49 2.76 -13.18
C THR A 137 -12.94 1.40 -13.60
N ARG A 138 -11.72 1.08 -13.24
CA ARG A 138 -11.20 -0.26 -13.49
C ARG A 138 -12.08 -1.25 -12.76
N GLY A 139 -12.75 -2.01 -13.50
CA GLY A 139 -13.73 -2.94 -12.98
C GLY A 139 -13.14 -4.26 -12.64
#